data_383989feee44859b5fd6b7cf0ac007fd
#
_entry.id   383989feee44859b5fd6b7cf0ac007fd
#
_cell.length_a   1.000
_cell.length_b   1.000
_cell.length_c   1.000
_cell.angle_alpha   90.00
_cell.angle_beta   90.00
_cell.angle_gamma   90.00
#
_symmetry.space_group_name_H-M   'P 1'
#
loop_
_entity.id
_entity.type
_entity.pdbx_description
1 polymer ?
#
loop_
_entity_poly.entity_id
_entity_poly.type
_entity_poly.pdbx_seq_one_letter_code
_entity_poly.pdbx_strand_id
1 'polypeptide(L)'
;MMVETSTLGRFPHQRLDLRRWVPAFFTSHKALVTLLWIAAFASVFLWQRNIVGGFLVYGGIPGRPMPMLRPMAFNLTDFGGVGDGVTLNTEAFERAVSAVSKFGKKGGAQLNVPPGRWLTAPFNLTSHMTLFLAEDAVILGID
;
A
#
# COMPACT_ATOMS: atom_id res chain seq x y z
N MET A 1 80.10 4.51 -29.17
CA MET A 1 79.45 3.70 -28.19
C MET A 1 78.00 4.22 -28.12
N MET A 2 77.08 3.58 -28.87
CA MET A 2 75.67 3.98 -29.02
C MET A 2 74.91 3.41 -27.85
N VAL A 3 74.06 4.28 -27.25
CA VAL A 3 73.06 3.90 -26.29
C VAL A 3 71.69 4.10 -26.95
N GLU A 4 71.01 2.99 -27.24
CA GLU A 4 69.64 2.96 -27.72
C GLU A 4 68.70 3.35 -26.60
N THR A 5 67.88 4.36 -26.82
CA THR A 5 66.75 4.71 -25.96
C THR A 5 65.50 3.99 -26.46
N SER A 6 65.08 3.00 -25.70
CA SER A 6 63.83 2.23 -25.95
C SER A 6 62.59 3.13 -25.84
N THR A 7 61.83 3.15 -26.91
CA THR A 7 60.52 3.81 -27.01
C THR A 7 59.48 3.03 -26.20
N LEU A 8 59.01 3.64 -25.12
CA LEU A 8 57.85 3.16 -24.36
C LEU A 8 56.58 3.33 -25.21
N GLY A 9 55.98 2.23 -25.54
CA GLY A 9 54.72 2.14 -26.27
C GLY A 9 53.58 2.84 -25.53
N ARG A 10 53.02 3.84 -26.17
CA ARG A 10 51.84 4.59 -25.74
C ARG A 10 50.59 3.73 -25.98
N PHE A 11 50.00 3.18 -24.92
CA PHE A 11 48.71 2.51 -25.01
C PHE A 11 47.61 3.53 -25.37
N PRO A 12 46.79 3.28 -26.38
CA PRO A 12 45.67 4.17 -26.67
C PRO A 12 44.59 3.96 -25.60
N HIS A 13 44.32 5.02 -24.84
CA HIS A 13 43.15 5.09 -24.00
C HIS A 13 41.88 5.11 -24.90
N GLN A 14 41.30 3.95 -25.15
CA GLN A 14 39.94 3.84 -25.68
C GLN A 14 38.98 4.39 -24.64
N ARG A 15 38.64 5.67 -24.77
CA ARG A 15 37.44 6.20 -24.12
C ARG A 15 36.27 5.50 -24.74
N LEU A 16 35.57 4.69 -23.97
CA LEU A 16 34.28 4.14 -24.33
C LEU A 16 33.31 5.32 -24.49
N ASP A 17 33.07 5.69 -25.73
CA ASP A 17 32.18 6.79 -26.11
C ASP A 17 30.74 6.28 -25.97
N LEU A 18 30.25 6.26 -24.72
CA LEU A 18 28.88 5.90 -24.37
C LEU A 18 27.81 6.80 -25.05
N ARG A 19 28.24 7.97 -25.56
CA ARG A 19 27.36 8.88 -26.30
C ARG A 19 26.96 8.40 -27.70
N ARG A 20 27.66 7.42 -28.25
CA ARG A 20 27.42 6.95 -29.62
C ARG A 20 26.34 5.87 -29.69
N TRP A 21 25.96 5.28 -28.56
CA TRP A 21 24.95 4.20 -28.49
C TRP A 21 23.55 4.69 -28.19
N VAL A 22 23.41 5.87 -27.61
CA VAL A 22 22.14 6.42 -27.16
C VAL A 22 21.17 6.82 -28.29
N PRO A 23 21.60 7.39 -29.42
CA PRO A 23 20.63 7.83 -30.44
C PRO A 23 20.12 6.73 -31.36
N ALA A 24 20.78 5.57 -31.45
CA ALA A 24 20.34 4.50 -32.37
C ALA A 24 19.15 3.69 -31.86
N PHE A 25 18.90 3.68 -30.54
CA PHE A 25 17.75 2.98 -29.95
C PHE A 25 16.44 3.75 -30.09
N PHE A 26 16.48 5.07 -30.21
CA PHE A 26 15.26 5.90 -30.23
C PHE A 26 14.63 6.06 -31.62
N THR A 27 15.33 5.68 -32.70
CA THR A 27 14.84 5.86 -34.07
C THR A 27 14.12 4.64 -34.64
N SER A 28 14.10 3.51 -33.94
CA SER A 28 13.37 2.34 -34.39
C SER A 28 11.92 2.41 -33.88
N HIS A 29 10.95 2.45 -34.78
CA HIS A 29 9.52 2.32 -34.46
C HIS A 29 9.24 1.11 -33.56
N LYS A 30 10.05 0.07 -33.64
CA LYS A 30 9.96 -1.14 -32.81
C LYS A 30 10.31 -0.83 -31.33
N ALA A 31 11.30 0.02 -31.06
CA ALA A 31 11.67 0.40 -29.69
C ALA A 31 10.60 1.29 -29.05
N LEU A 32 10.00 2.20 -29.79
CA LEU A 32 8.88 3.02 -29.32
C LEU A 32 7.65 2.15 -29.01
N VAL A 33 7.35 1.19 -29.85
CA VAL A 33 6.22 0.27 -29.65
C VAL A 33 6.47 -0.60 -28.41
N THR A 34 7.68 -1.13 -28.20
CA THR A 34 8.00 -1.91 -27.01
C THR A 34 7.91 -1.08 -25.73
N LEU A 35 8.37 0.17 -25.72
CA LEU A 35 8.23 1.07 -24.58
C LEU A 35 6.77 1.38 -24.24
N LEU A 36 5.94 1.61 -25.26
CA LEU A 36 4.49 1.81 -25.09
C LEU A 36 3.82 0.57 -24.49
N TRP A 37 4.18 -0.62 -24.96
CA TRP A 37 3.66 -1.87 -24.40
C TRP A 37 4.08 -2.07 -22.95
N ILE A 38 5.35 -1.80 -22.60
CA ILE A 38 5.84 -1.89 -21.21
C ILE A 38 5.11 -0.88 -20.33
N ALA A 39 4.91 0.35 -20.78
CA ALA A 39 4.17 1.38 -20.05
C ALA A 39 2.70 0.98 -19.84
N ALA A 40 2.06 0.43 -20.87
CA ALA A 40 0.69 -0.08 -20.78
C ALA A 40 0.58 -1.25 -19.80
N PHE A 41 1.49 -2.23 -19.86
CA PHE A 41 1.53 -3.35 -18.92
C PHE A 41 1.81 -2.88 -17.48
N ALA A 42 2.75 -1.95 -17.29
CA ALA A 42 3.02 -1.38 -15.97
C ALA A 42 1.81 -0.62 -15.41
N SER A 43 1.12 0.14 -16.24
CA SER A 43 -0.11 0.86 -15.86
C SER A 43 -1.23 -0.11 -15.44
N VAL A 44 -1.47 -1.16 -16.23
CA VAL A 44 -2.46 -2.20 -15.90
C VAL A 44 -2.06 -2.94 -14.63
N PHE A 45 -0.77 -3.26 -14.46
CA PHE A 45 -0.27 -3.96 -13.28
C PHE A 45 -0.40 -3.12 -12.00
N LEU A 46 -0.10 -1.82 -12.07
CA LEU A 46 -0.29 -0.89 -10.96
C LEU A 46 -1.79 -0.72 -10.64
N TRP A 47 -2.63 -0.68 -11.67
CA TRP A 47 -4.08 -0.60 -11.49
C TRP A 47 -4.65 -1.87 -10.85
N GLN A 48 -4.19 -3.05 -11.30
CA GLN A 48 -4.56 -4.34 -10.69
C GLN A 48 -4.09 -4.43 -9.23
N ARG A 49 -2.89 -3.94 -8.88
CA ARG A 49 -2.43 -3.94 -7.48
C ARG A 49 -3.35 -3.09 -6.58
N ASN A 50 -3.85 -1.96 -7.07
CA ASN A 50 -4.79 -1.14 -6.32
C ASN A 50 -6.16 -1.82 -6.17
N ILE A 51 -6.65 -2.52 -7.21
CA ILE A 51 -7.92 -3.25 -7.16
C ILE A 51 -7.79 -4.52 -6.32
N VAL A 52 -6.72 -5.31 -6.54
CA VAL A 52 -6.48 -6.56 -5.81
C VAL A 52 -6.15 -6.28 -4.35
N GLY A 53 -5.40 -5.20 -4.04
CA GLY A 53 -5.17 -4.75 -2.66
C GLY A 53 -6.47 -4.40 -1.95
N GLY A 54 -7.37 -3.67 -2.60
CA GLY A 54 -8.71 -3.39 -2.08
C GLY A 54 -9.57 -4.65 -1.95
N PHE A 55 -9.51 -5.55 -2.93
CA PHE A 55 -10.30 -6.77 -2.95
C PHE A 55 -9.84 -7.82 -1.90
N LEU A 56 -8.52 -7.96 -1.70
CA LEU A 56 -7.96 -8.88 -0.69
C LEU A 56 -8.06 -8.32 0.73
N VAL A 57 -8.01 -7.00 0.89
CA VAL A 57 -8.16 -6.32 2.19
C VAL A 57 -9.63 -6.31 2.65
N TYR A 58 -10.58 -6.24 1.72
CA TYR A 58 -12.02 -6.24 2.03
C TYR A 58 -12.72 -7.60 1.86
N GLY A 59 -11.95 -8.70 1.67
CA GLY A 59 -12.45 -10.08 1.78
C GLY A 59 -13.66 -10.43 0.93
N GLY A 60 -13.62 -10.10 -0.36
CA GLY A 60 -14.58 -10.64 -1.35
C GLY A 60 -16.04 -10.21 -1.12
N ILE A 61 -16.79 -10.05 -2.14
CA ILE A 61 -18.16 -9.53 -2.30
C ILE A 61 -18.18 -8.01 -2.12
N PRO A 62 -18.62 -7.23 -3.11
CA PRO A 62 -18.87 -5.80 -2.92
C PRO A 62 -19.95 -5.66 -1.85
N GLY A 63 -19.50 -5.57 -0.60
CA GLY A 63 -20.35 -5.35 0.55
C GLY A 63 -21.13 -4.06 0.34
N ARG A 64 -22.35 -4.01 0.82
CA ARG A 64 -23.12 -2.78 0.88
C ARG A 64 -22.23 -1.68 1.45
N PRO A 65 -22.18 -0.49 0.85
CA PRO A 65 -21.36 0.60 1.38
C PRO A 65 -21.74 0.82 2.85
N MET A 66 -20.73 0.86 3.73
CA MET A 66 -20.97 1.10 5.14
C MET A 66 -21.63 2.47 5.30
N PRO A 67 -22.75 2.57 6.03
CA PRO A 67 -23.44 3.84 6.21
C PRO A 67 -22.54 4.80 7.00
N MET A 68 -22.44 6.06 6.56
CA MET A 68 -21.78 7.11 7.33
C MET A 68 -22.77 7.70 8.33
N LEU A 69 -22.68 7.25 9.58
CA LEU A 69 -23.55 7.71 10.69
C LEU A 69 -22.94 8.91 11.45
N ARG A 70 -21.67 9.22 11.17
CA ARG A 70 -20.92 10.32 11.79
C ARG A 70 -20.14 11.11 10.72
N PRO A 71 -19.78 12.37 11.00
CA PRO A 71 -19.02 13.21 10.06
C PRO A 71 -17.66 12.62 9.66
N MET A 72 -17.07 11.81 10.55
CA MET A 72 -15.80 11.11 10.32
C MET A 72 -16.00 9.62 10.53
N ALA A 73 -15.40 8.82 9.63
CA ALA A 73 -15.40 7.38 9.72
C ALA A 73 -13.99 6.83 9.53
N PHE A 74 -13.63 5.85 10.34
CA PHE A 74 -12.38 5.11 10.31
C PHE A 74 -12.68 3.63 10.17
N ASN A 75 -11.77 2.88 9.60
CA ASN A 75 -11.86 1.42 9.57
C ASN A 75 -10.86 0.82 10.57
N LEU A 76 -11.23 -0.27 11.22
CA LEU A 76 -10.35 -0.95 12.18
C LEU A 76 -9.04 -1.43 11.52
N THR A 77 -9.10 -1.77 10.23
CA THR A 77 -7.94 -2.14 9.42
C THR A 77 -6.91 -1.01 9.27
N ASP A 78 -7.33 0.26 9.31
CA ASP A 78 -6.44 1.43 9.22
C ASP A 78 -5.51 1.54 10.46
N PHE A 79 -5.90 0.86 11.54
CA PHE A 79 -5.14 0.78 12.79
C PHE A 79 -4.39 -0.55 12.96
N GLY A 80 -4.30 -1.33 11.88
CA GLY A 80 -3.60 -2.61 11.86
C GLY A 80 -4.42 -3.79 12.37
N GLY A 81 -5.75 -3.65 12.44
CA GLY A 81 -6.64 -4.76 12.77
C GLY A 81 -6.65 -5.84 11.68
N VAL A 82 -6.73 -7.10 12.08
CA VAL A 82 -6.77 -8.28 11.21
C VAL A 82 -7.93 -9.17 11.62
N GLY A 83 -8.89 -9.39 10.70
CA GLY A 83 -10.14 -10.12 10.95
C GLY A 83 -10.04 -11.63 10.69
N ASP A 84 -8.95 -12.28 11.09
CA ASP A 84 -8.66 -13.71 10.83
C ASP A 84 -9.15 -14.66 11.94
N GLY A 85 -9.61 -14.13 13.05
CA GLY A 85 -10.06 -14.91 14.23
C GLY A 85 -8.95 -15.44 15.12
N VAL A 86 -7.68 -15.12 14.82
CA VAL A 86 -6.49 -15.62 15.54
C VAL A 86 -5.63 -14.46 16.05
N THR A 87 -5.45 -13.43 15.24
CA THR A 87 -4.65 -12.25 15.60
C THR A 87 -5.34 -11.42 16.68
N LEU A 88 -4.63 -11.12 17.75
CA LEU A 88 -5.13 -10.27 18.82
C LEU A 88 -5.16 -8.80 18.38
N ASN A 89 -6.35 -8.19 18.37
CA ASN A 89 -6.59 -6.84 17.85
C ASN A 89 -6.77 -5.78 18.94
N THR A 90 -6.51 -6.06 20.20
CA THR A 90 -6.75 -5.13 21.31
C THR A 90 -6.09 -3.77 21.07
N GLU A 91 -4.80 -3.77 20.71
CA GLU A 91 -4.09 -2.53 20.40
C GLU A 91 -4.69 -1.77 19.19
N ALA A 92 -5.19 -2.48 18.18
CA ALA A 92 -5.83 -1.85 17.04
C ALA A 92 -7.12 -1.13 17.47
N PHE A 93 -7.94 -1.77 18.31
CA PHE A 93 -9.12 -1.15 18.90
C PHE A 93 -8.76 0.06 19.76
N GLU A 94 -7.78 -0.04 20.65
CA GLU A 94 -7.34 1.06 21.51
C GLU A 94 -6.83 2.26 20.71
N ARG A 95 -6.01 2.01 19.68
CA ARG A 95 -5.54 3.07 18.77
C ARG A 95 -6.71 3.73 18.02
N ALA A 96 -7.66 2.94 17.56
CA ALA A 96 -8.85 3.44 16.88
C ALA A 96 -9.71 4.30 17.83
N VAL A 97 -9.99 3.83 19.05
CA VAL A 97 -10.73 4.58 20.07
C VAL A 97 -10.02 5.89 20.41
N SER A 98 -8.69 5.86 20.58
CA SER A 98 -7.88 7.06 20.82
C SER A 98 -7.98 8.07 19.67
N ALA A 99 -8.00 7.59 18.42
CA ALA A 99 -8.18 8.46 17.25
C ALA A 99 -9.58 9.08 17.24
N VAL A 100 -10.63 8.28 17.46
CA VAL A 100 -12.04 8.71 17.50
C VAL A 100 -12.27 9.75 18.59
N SER A 101 -11.66 9.61 19.76
CA SER A 101 -11.82 10.51 20.93
C SER A 101 -11.50 11.99 20.59
N LYS A 102 -10.59 12.21 19.66
CA LYS A 102 -10.17 13.56 19.20
C LYS A 102 -11.28 14.31 18.46
N PHE A 103 -12.31 13.60 18.01
CA PHE A 103 -13.41 14.16 17.22
C PHE A 103 -14.67 14.43 18.05
N GLY A 104 -14.67 14.20 19.35
CA GLY A 104 -15.83 14.38 20.22
C GLY A 104 -16.51 15.74 20.08
N LYS A 105 -15.73 16.83 20.05
CA LYS A 105 -16.24 18.22 19.87
C LYS A 105 -16.69 18.54 18.43
N LYS A 106 -16.40 17.67 17.46
CA LYS A 106 -16.69 17.85 16.04
C LYS A 106 -17.85 16.96 15.53
N GLY A 107 -18.72 16.52 16.43
CA GLY A 107 -19.84 15.64 16.09
C GLY A 107 -19.53 14.14 16.25
N GLY A 108 -18.34 13.82 16.75
CA GLY A 108 -17.88 12.44 16.96
C GLY A 108 -17.38 11.76 15.69
N ALA A 109 -17.01 10.50 15.84
CA ALA A 109 -16.55 9.68 14.72
C ALA A 109 -17.09 8.25 14.82
N GLN A 110 -17.08 7.57 13.69
CA GLN A 110 -17.48 6.18 13.53
C GLN A 110 -16.25 5.31 13.37
N LEU A 111 -16.21 4.19 14.06
CA LEU A 111 -15.25 3.11 13.81
C LEU A 111 -15.99 1.97 13.13
N ASN A 112 -15.60 1.65 11.92
CA ASN A 112 -16.10 0.52 11.16
C ASN A 112 -15.28 -0.73 11.47
N VAL A 113 -15.97 -1.81 11.77
CA VAL A 113 -15.41 -3.15 11.86
C VAL A 113 -15.86 -3.91 10.62
N PRO A 114 -14.98 -4.17 9.64
CA PRO A 114 -15.33 -4.88 8.42
C PRO A 114 -15.74 -6.33 8.69
N PRO A 115 -16.31 -7.04 7.70
CA PRO A 115 -16.59 -8.48 7.82
C PRO A 115 -15.34 -9.24 8.22
N GLY A 116 -15.48 -10.23 9.10
CA GLY A 116 -14.37 -11.04 9.61
C GLY A 116 -14.53 -11.39 11.10
N ARG A 117 -13.55 -12.07 11.65
CA ARG A 117 -13.53 -12.51 13.05
C ARG A 117 -12.42 -11.75 13.79
N TRP A 118 -12.79 -10.89 14.72
CA TRP A 118 -11.91 -9.93 15.38
C TRP A 118 -11.65 -10.34 16.82
N LEU A 119 -10.55 -11.07 17.06
CA LEU A 119 -10.17 -11.50 18.40
C LEU A 119 -9.62 -10.32 19.19
N THR A 120 -10.13 -10.05 20.40
CA THR A 120 -9.69 -8.94 21.23
C THR A 120 -9.84 -9.25 22.72
N ALA A 121 -8.95 -8.69 23.55
CA ALA A 121 -9.17 -8.55 24.97
C ALA A 121 -10.16 -7.38 25.25
N PRO A 122 -10.61 -7.21 26.49
CA PRO A 122 -11.45 -6.06 26.84
C PRO A 122 -10.77 -4.74 26.50
N PHE A 123 -11.52 -3.81 25.90
CA PHE A 123 -11.08 -2.45 25.60
C PHE A 123 -12.15 -1.42 25.96
N ASN A 124 -11.75 -0.19 26.19
CA ASN A 124 -12.67 0.88 26.58
C ASN A 124 -13.20 1.62 25.35
N LEU A 125 -14.49 1.99 25.39
CA LEU A 125 -15.10 2.88 24.40
C LEU A 125 -14.99 4.35 24.87
N THR A 126 -15.13 5.29 23.95
CA THR A 126 -15.12 6.72 24.23
C THR A 126 -16.49 7.36 23.94
N SER A 127 -16.73 8.55 24.48
CA SER A 127 -17.94 9.33 24.20
C SER A 127 -17.95 9.79 22.74
N HIS A 128 -19.17 10.03 22.21
CA HIS A 128 -19.37 10.47 20.83
C HIS A 128 -18.81 9.53 19.75
N MET A 129 -18.63 8.27 20.09
CA MET A 129 -18.20 7.19 19.19
C MET A 129 -19.41 6.39 18.71
N THR A 130 -19.38 5.99 17.45
CA THR A 130 -20.23 4.95 16.91
C THR A 130 -19.36 3.77 16.50
N LEU A 131 -19.53 2.63 17.17
CA LEU A 131 -18.92 1.37 16.74
C LEU A 131 -19.91 0.71 15.79
N PHE A 132 -19.54 0.61 14.52
CA PHE A 132 -20.34 -0.01 13.48
C PHE A 132 -19.73 -1.35 13.07
N LEU A 133 -20.47 -2.43 13.26
CA LEU A 133 -20.10 -3.75 12.78
C LEU A 133 -20.80 -3.99 11.45
N ALA A 134 -20.01 -4.30 10.43
CA ALA A 134 -20.56 -4.73 9.15
C ALA A 134 -21.26 -6.08 9.26
N GLU A 135 -22.07 -6.40 8.28
CA GLU A 135 -22.64 -7.74 8.15
C GLU A 135 -21.48 -8.76 8.11
N ASP A 136 -21.60 -9.87 8.83
CA ASP A 136 -20.55 -10.90 9.01
C ASP A 136 -19.32 -10.44 9.81
N ALA A 137 -19.34 -9.30 10.48
CA ALA A 137 -18.33 -8.93 11.46
C ALA A 137 -18.65 -9.55 12.83
N VAL A 138 -17.70 -10.32 13.39
CA VAL A 138 -17.82 -10.96 14.69
C VAL A 138 -16.66 -10.54 15.58
N ILE A 139 -16.96 -9.99 16.76
CA ILE A 139 -15.95 -9.71 17.78
C ILE A 139 -15.86 -10.91 18.73
N LEU A 140 -14.66 -11.44 18.88
CA LEU A 140 -14.34 -12.56 19.75
C LEU A 140 -13.59 -12.02 20.97
N GLY A 141 -14.13 -12.25 22.15
CA GLY A 141 -13.45 -11.91 23.40
C GLY A 141 -12.51 -13.03 23.85
N ILE A 142 -11.38 -12.64 24.44
CA ILE A 142 -10.55 -13.55 25.27
C ILE A 142 -10.70 -13.15 26.71
N ASP A 143 -10.69 -14.16 27.60
CA ASP A 143 -10.69 -13.99 29.06
C ASP A 143 -9.31 -13.59 29.58
#